data_ed74e4cf16b8a9f89603a22125dff6a5
#
_entry.id   ed74e4cf16b8a9f89603a22125dff6a5
#
_cell.length_a   1.000
_cell.length_b   1.000
_cell.length_c   1.000
_cell.angle_alpha   90.00
_cell.angle_beta   90.00
_cell.angle_gamma   90.00
#
_symmetry.space_group_name_H-M   'P 1'
#
loop_
_entity.id
_entity.type
_entity.pdbx_description
1 polymer ?
#
loop_
_entity_poly.entity_id
_entity_poly.type
_entity_poly.pdbx_seq_one_letter_code
_entity_poly.pdbx_strand_id
1 'polypeptide(L)'
;MTTDTTIQKKNVSPIILGFSGGLDTSFCVPWMKEHYGRPIVTVTINTGGIDAEAAKDLERRSVALGAIEHVLVEARSVFFDRVLKYLIFGNVRRGHLYPLCVGAERGIQATLLAELAKERGSQTVAHGCTAAGNDQVRFEVALRTIAPGLEVLAPVRDQGFIRTEQQQYLEQHGFPVPVKGSAYSVNRGLWGVTVGGRETLDSKESIPEDAWVLSPHAFDKLQPAARHTISFTRGVPTALDGKNLDPVALIEALETLAGPYGIGRGIHVGDTVLGTKGRVAFEAPAADILLTAHRELEKLVLSGPQQRIKDQVATQYGDFVHEGKQLDPVCRDIEALLTSAQQRVTGDVKIVLRPGNLFIEGVISPHSLLAATKGVYGEKAGEWTPADALGYSRILSLPGILQTRAGGKT
;
A
#
# COMPACT_ATOMS: atom_id res chain seq x y z
N MET A 1 8.37 11.28 -66.40
CA MET A 1 7.51 10.62 -65.40
C MET A 1 8.33 10.41 -64.23
N THR A 2 8.26 11.33 -63.28
CA THR A 2 8.93 11.30 -61.98
C THR A 2 7.96 10.66 -60.99
N THR A 3 8.26 9.45 -60.55
CA THR A 3 7.50 8.76 -59.50
C THR A 3 7.92 9.33 -58.16
N ASP A 4 7.09 10.18 -57.63
CA ASP A 4 7.18 10.71 -56.26
C ASP A 4 6.78 9.60 -55.28
N THR A 5 7.78 8.95 -54.69
CA THR A 5 7.57 7.92 -53.68
C THR A 5 7.55 8.58 -52.31
N THR A 6 6.44 9.24 -52.00
CA THR A 6 6.17 9.74 -50.65
C THR A 6 5.96 8.54 -49.74
N ILE A 7 7.02 8.14 -49.04
CA ILE A 7 6.92 7.16 -47.96
C ILE A 7 6.03 7.77 -46.84
N GLN A 8 4.76 7.39 -46.85
CA GLN A 8 3.90 7.62 -45.69
C GLN A 8 4.56 6.94 -44.50
N LYS A 9 5.16 7.73 -43.60
CA LYS A 9 5.51 7.26 -42.25
C LYS A 9 4.22 6.72 -41.64
N LYS A 10 4.04 5.41 -41.60
CA LYS A 10 3.00 4.78 -40.76
C LYS A 10 3.14 5.37 -39.41
N ASN A 11 2.11 6.07 -38.94
CA ASN A 11 2.02 6.59 -37.55
C ASN A 11 1.89 5.40 -36.62
N VAL A 12 3.03 4.80 -36.26
CA VAL A 12 3.07 3.60 -35.38
C VAL A 12 2.76 4.08 -33.97
N SER A 13 1.66 3.60 -33.41
CA SER A 13 1.27 3.98 -32.04
C SER A 13 2.38 3.68 -31.03
N PRO A 14 2.66 4.57 -30.07
CA PRO A 14 3.74 4.38 -29.11
C PRO A 14 3.48 3.18 -28.19
N ILE A 15 4.53 2.64 -27.57
CA ILE A 15 4.42 1.75 -26.42
C ILE A 15 4.44 2.63 -25.17
N ILE A 16 3.49 2.45 -24.26
CA ILE A 16 3.40 3.19 -23.02
C ILE A 16 4.06 2.35 -21.91
N LEU A 17 5.23 2.77 -21.45
CA LEU A 17 6.04 2.05 -20.47
C LEU A 17 5.92 2.68 -19.08
N GLY A 18 5.49 1.90 -18.09
CA GLY A 18 5.63 2.27 -16.68
C GLY A 18 7.12 2.37 -16.32
N PHE A 19 7.56 3.56 -15.88
CA PHE A 19 8.96 3.89 -15.71
C PHE A 19 9.26 4.31 -14.25
N SER A 20 10.09 3.55 -13.57
CA SER A 20 10.55 3.83 -12.21
C SER A 20 11.97 4.42 -12.16
N GLY A 21 12.68 4.48 -13.30
CA GLY A 21 14.07 4.85 -13.35
C GLY A 21 15.05 3.81 -12.77
N GLY A 22 14.57 2.65 -12.34
CA GLY A 22 15.42 1.51 -11.97
C GLY A 22 16.04 0.83 -13.19
N LEU A 23 16.94 -0.14 -12.94
CA LEU A 23 17.66 -0.83 -14.02
C LEU A 23 16.70 -1.48 -15.02
N ASP A 24 15.72 -2.23 -14.54
CA ASP A 24 14.79 -2.99 -15.40
C ASP A 24 14.02 -2.08 -16.36
N THR A 25 13.44 -0.98 -15.86
CA THR A 25 12.68 -0.04 -16.68
C THR A 25 13.60 0.81 -17.57
N SER A 26 14.83 1.11 -17.12
CA SER A 26 15.81 1.82 -17.95
C SER A 26 16.28 0.96 -19.12
N PHE A 27 16.50 -0.33 -18.89
CA PHE A 27 16.81 -1.30 -19.95
C PHE A 27 15.67 -1.43 -20.97
N CYS A 28 14.42 -1.47 -20.49
CA CYS A 28 13.26 -1.64 -21.36
C CYS A 28 13.13 -0.54 -22.43
N VAL A 29 13.52 0.71 -22.15
CA VAL A 29 13.36 1.83 -23.10
C VAL A 29 14.10 1.59 -24.43
N PRO A 30 15.45 1.48 -24.46
CA PRO A 30 16.19 1.27 -25.70
C PRO A 30 15.94 -0.10 -26.29
N TRP A 31 15.84 -1.16 -25.47
CA TRP A 31 15.61 -2.51 -25.94
C TRP A 31 14.29 -2.65 -26.70
N MET A 32 13.18 -2.13 -26.18
CA MET A 32 11.89 -2.18 -26.86
C MET A 32 11.87 -1.33 -28.13
N LYS A 33 12.51 -0.16 -28.11
CA LYS A 33 12.63 0.70 -29.28
C LYS A 33 13.34 -0.03 -30.44
N GLU A 34 14.42 -0.73 -30.14
CA GLU A 34 15.17 -1.53 -31.12
C GLU A 34 14.37 -2.75 -31.59
N HIS A 35 13.82 -3.51 -30.64
CA HIS A 35 13.18 -4.80 -30.91
C HIS A 35 11.83 -4.66 -31.63
N TYR A 36 11.01 -3.70 -31.21
CA TYR A 36 9.67 -3.48 -31.79
C TYR A 36 9.63 -2.38 -32.87
N GLY A 37 10.68 -1.60 -33.04
CA GLY A 37 10.71 -0.47 -33.97
C GLY A 37 9.66 0.60 -33.71
N ARG A 38 9.20 0.73 -32.47
CA ARG A 38 8.11 1.62 -32.03
C ARG A 38 8.63 2.71 -31.11
N PRO A 39 8.02 3.93 -31.17
CA PRO A 39 8.34 4.98 -30.21
C PRO A 39 7.91 4.58 -28.78
N ILE A 40 8.71 4.95 -27.79
CA ILE A 40 8.43 4.68 -26.38
C ILE A 40 8.05 5.98 -25.68
N VAL A 41 6.91 5.99 -25.02
CA VAL A 41 6.49 7.00 -24.04
C VAL A 41 6.63 6.39 -22.68
N THR A 42 7.43 7.00 -21.83
CA THR A 42 7.59 6.54 -20.43
C THR A 42 6.63 7.28 -19.51
N VAL A 43 6.12 6.58 -18.52
CA VAL A 43 5.15 7.13 -17.57
C VAL A 43 5.59 6.80 -16.14
N THR A 44 5.78 7.83 -15.34
CA THR A 44 5.94 7.67 -13.89
C THR A 44 4.67 8.10 -13.20
N ILE A 45 4.11 7.20 -12.39
CA ILE A 45 2.90 7.46 -11.61
C ILE A 45 3.32 7.69 -10.17
N ASN A 46 3.22 8.94 -9.73
CA ASN A 46 3.61 9.35 -8.38
C ASN A 46 2.52 8.99 -7.38
N THR A 47 2.68 7.85 -6.73
CA THR A 47 1.88 7.40 -5.59
C THR A 47 2.53 7.76 -4.24
N GLY A 48 3.55 8.63 -4.25
CA GLY A 48 4.35 9.06 -3.12
C GLY A 48 5.84 8.73 -3.28
N GLY A 49 6.68 9.41 -2.53
CA GLY A 49 8.12 9.19 -2.54
C GLY A 49 8.90 9.82 -3.70
N ILE A 50 8.24 10.55 -4.59
CA ILE A 50 8.85 11.27 -5.72
C ILE A 50 8.63 12.77 -5.50
N ASP A 51 9.69 13.49 -5.19
CA ASP A 51 9.68 14.94 -5.11
C ASP A 51 9.96 15.59 -6.48
N ALA A 52 9.96 16.92 -6.52
CA ALA A 52 10.12 17.69 -7.76
C ALA A 52 11.52 17.50 -8.40
N GLU A 53 12.56 17.22 -7.63
CA GLU A 53 13.91 16.99 -8.13
C GLU A 53 14.02 15.59 -8.72
N ALA A 54 13.54 14.58 -8.00
CA ALA A 54 13.45 13.20 -8.47
C ALA A 54 12.63 13.09 -9.76
N ALA A 55 11.52 13.83 -9.87
CA ALA A 55 10.69 13.87 -11.07
C ALA A 55 11.45 14.38 -12.29
N LYS A 56 12.21 15.48 -12.15
CA LYS A 56 13.07 16.03 -13.21
C LYS A 56 14.21 15.07 -13.59
N ASP A 57 14.77 14.36 -12.62
CA ASP A 57 15.81 13.35 -12.89
C ASP A 57 15.25 12.17 -13.70
N LEU A 58 14.05 11.70 -13.35
CA LEU A 58 13.36 10.63 -14.09
C LEU A 58 13.10 11.04 -15.55
N GLU A 59 12.59 12.24 -15.77
CA GLU A 59 12.39 12.78 -17.13
C GLU A 59 13.69 12.82 -17.92
N ARG A 60 14.75 13.44 -17.36
CA ARG A 60 16.07 13.55 -18.01
C ARG A 60 16.63 12.17 -18.38
N ARG A 61 16.54 11.20 -17.46
CA ARG A 61 17.03 9.83 -17.67
C ARG A 61 16.23 9.11 -18.72
N SER A 62 14.91 9.24 -18.72
CA SER A 62 14.03 8.65 -19.70
C SER A 62 14.37 9.12 -21.13
N VAL A 63 14.52 10.44 -21.31
CA VAL A 63 14.88 11.04 -22.60
C VAL A 63 16.28 10.58 -23.05
N ALA A 64 17.24 10.53 -22.11
CA ALA A 64 18.60 10.04 -22.40
C ALA A 64 18.63 8.57 -22.86
N LEU A 65 17.67 7.75 -22.42
CA LEU A 65 17.50 6.36 -22.84
C LEU A 65 16.79 6.23 -24.20
N GLY A 66 16.31 7.33 -24.76
CA GLY A 66 15.69 7.37 -26.09
C GLY A 66 14.17 7.29 -26.14
N ALA A 67 13.49 7.54 -25.00
CA ALA A 67 12.06 7.79 -24.99
C ALA A 67 11.74 9.09 -25.73
N ILE A 68 10.60 9.12 -26.43
CA ILE A 68 10.16 10.33 -27.17
C ILE A 68 9.45 11.34 -26.26
N GLU A 69 8.93 10.88 -25.11
CA GLU A 69 8.22 11.67 -24.12
C GLU A 69 8.32 10.97 -22.76
N HIS A 70 8.34 11.77 -21.68
CA HIS A 70 8.13 11.30 -20.32
C HIS A 70 6.91 12.00 -19.71
N VAL A 71 6.00 11.24 -19.14
CA VAL A 71 4.80 11.75 -18.47
C VAL A 71 4.87 11.45 -16.99
N LEU A 72 4.78 12.49 -16.16
CA LEU A 72 4.57 12.35 -14.71
C LEU A 72 3.08 12.49 -14.39
N VAL A 73 2.49 11.47 -13.78
CA VAL A 73 1.09 11.48 -13.33
C VAL A 73 1.07 11.59 -11.81
N GLU A 74 0.53 12.69 -11.28
CA GLU A 74 0.33 12.84 -9.85
C GLU A 74 -0.89 12.03 -9.39
N ALA A 75 -0.69 11.05 -8.52
CA ALA A 75 -1.69 10.06 -8.16
C ALA A 75 -1.89 9.87 -6.64
N ARG A 76 -1.23 10.66 -5.78
CA ARG A 76 -1.33 10.50 -4.32
C ARG A 76 -2.75 10.60 -3.80
N SER A 77 -3.51 11.60 -4.24
CA SER A 77 -4.91 11.77 -3.83
C SER A 77 -5.80 10.65 -4.35
N VAL A 78 -5.63 10.24 -5.60
CA VAL A 78 -6.37 9.10 -6.20
C VAL A 78 -6.04 7.81 -5.46
N PHE A 79 -4.80 7.60 -5.09
CA PHE A 79 -4.36 6.43 -4.32
C PHE A 79 -5.00 6.42 -2.92
N PHE A 80 -5.03 7.57 -2.24
CA PHE A 80 -5.75 7.68 -0.99
C PHE A 80 -7.22 7.33 -1.15
N ASP A 81 -7.92 7.96 -2.07
CA ASP A 81 -9.38 7.83 -2.22
C ASP A 81 -9.82 6.43 -2.65
N ARG A 82 -9.04 5.78 -3.50
CA ARG A 82 -9.42 4.48 -4.07
C ARG A 82 -8.87 3.27 -3.31
N VAL A 83 -7.85 3.46 -2.46
CA VAL A 83 -7.21 2.33 -1.76
C VAL A 83 -6.97 2.62 -0.28
N LEU A 84 -6.14 3.64 0.06
CA LEU A 84 -5.68 3.82 1.43
C LEU A 84 -6.81 4.08 2.41
N LYS A 85 -7.82 4.83 1.99
CA LYS A 85 -9.03 5.05 2.77
C LYS A 85 -9.66 3.73 3.25
N TYR A 86 -9.74 2.74 2.37
CA TYR A 86 -10.33 1.45 2.71
C TYR A 86 -9.40 0.56 3.53
N LEU A 87 -8.07 0.69 3.34
CA LEU A 87 -7.10 0.06 4.25
C LEU A 87 -7.23 0.62 5.67
N ILE A 88 -7.47 1.93 5.81
CA ILE A 88 -7.74 2.58 7.11
C ILE A 88 -9.07 2.10 7.67
N PHE A 89 -10.16 2.17 6.91
CA PHE A 89 -11.50 1.74 7.33
C PHE A 89 -11.52 0.27 7.79
N GLY A 90 -10.74 -0.58 7.11
CA GLY A 90 -10.57 -1.99 7.46
C GLY A 90 -9.55 -2.26 8.55
N ASN A 91 -8.73 -1.28 8.94
CA ASN A 91 -7.53 -1.47 9.79
C ASN A 91 -6.64 -2.60 9.25
N VAL A 92 -6.42 -2.62 7.93
CA VAL A 92 -5.84 -3.75 7.21
C VAL A 92 -4.35 -3.90 7.51
N ARG A 93 -3.99 -5.06 8.07
CA ARG A 93 -2.60 -5.51 8.22
C ARG A 93 -2.52 -6.98 7.84
N ARG A 94 -1.70 -7.29 6.87
CA ARG A 94 -1.43 -8.67 6.48
C ARG A 94 -0.54 -9.35 7.52
N GLY A 95 -0.94 -10.56 7.95
CA GLY A 95 -0.26 -11.26 9.04
C GLY A 95 -0.22 -10.45 10.35
N HIS A 96 -1.22 -9.59 10.59
CA HIS A 96 -1.34 -8.69 11.75
C HIS A 96 -0.21 -7.66 11.90
N LEU A 97 0.67 -7.55 10.92
CA LEU A 97 1.85 -6.68 10.98
C LEU A 97 1.97 -5.74 9.78
N TYR A 98 1.98 -6.28 8.56
CA TYR A 98 2.35 -5.58 7.35
C TYR A 98 1.16 -4.79 6.75
N PRO A 99 1.22 -3.44 6.69
CA PRO A 99 0.10 -2.60 6.24
C PRO A 99 -0.04 -2.50 4.71
N LEU A 100 0.56 -3.41 3.95
CA LEU A 100 0.54 -3.43 2.48
C LEU A 100 1.18 -2.20 1.82
N CYS A 101 2.30 -1.69 2.35
CA CYS A 101 2.97 -0.49 1.85
C CYS A 101 2.96 -0.43 0.31
N VAL A 102 4.01 -0.61 -0.35
CA VAL A 102 4.16 -0.46 -1.81
C VAL A 102 3.24 -1.38 -2.66
N GLY A 103 2.85 -2.57 -2.14
CA GLY A 103 2.01 -3.51 -2.89
C GLY A 103 0.62 -2.96 -3.25
N ALA A 104 0.06 -2.09 -2.43
CA ALA A 104 -1.27 -1.51 -2.62
C ALA A 104 -1.35 -0.50 -3.79
N GLU A 105 -0.22 0.05 -4.22
CA GLU A 105 -0.18 1.07 -5.30
C GLU A 105 -0.35 0.48 -6.69
N ARG A 106 0.04 -0.78 -6.89
CA ARG A 106 0.21 -1.39 -8.22
C ARG A 106 -1.06 -1.39 -9.05
N GLY A 107 -2.21 -1.58 -8.42
CA GLY A 107 -3.48 -1.51 -9.13
C GLY A 107 -3.82 -0.10 -9.62
N ILE A 108 -3.55 0.93 -8.83
CA ILE A 108 -3.74 2.33 -9.26
C ILE A 108 -2.76 2.68 -10.36
N GLN A 109 -1.50 2.28 -10.24
CA GLN A 109 -0.49 2.49 -11.27
C GLN A 109 -0.90 1.83 -12.59
N ALA A 110 -1.36 0.58 -12.56
CA ALA A 110 -1.85 -0.12 -13.74
C ALA A 110 -3.08 0.57 -14.37
N THR A 111 -4.02 1.03 -13.53
CA THR A 111 -5.22 1.74 -13.98
C THR A 111 -4.87 3.01 -14.74
N LEU A 112 -4.06 3.88 -14.13
CA LEU A 112 -3.68 5.15 -14.73
C LEU A 112 -2.80 4.96 -15.98
N LEU A 113 -1.98 3.91 -16.00
CA LEU A 113 -1.19 3.55 -17.18
C LEU A 113 -2.08 3.12 -18.36
N ALA A 114 -3.13 2.34 -18.10
CA ALA A 114 -4.10 1.94 -19.10
C ALA A 114 -4.96 3.13 -19.59
N GLU A 115 -5.38 4.01 -18.70
CA GLU A 115 -6.11 5.24 -19.04
C GLU A 115 -5.28 6.15 -19.98
N LEU A 116 -4.00 6.35 -19.63
CA LEU A 116 -3.08 7.14 -20.47
C LEU A 116 -2.82 6.47 -21.83
N ALA A 117 -2.67 5.14 -21.87
CA ALA A 117 -2.52 4.41 -23.13
C ALA A 117 -3.71 4.67 -24.05
N LYS A 118 -4.93 4.59 -23.53
CA LYS A 118 -6.16 4.90 -24.26
C LYS A 118 -6.19 6.36 -24.74
N GLU A 119 -5.84 7.32 -23.89
CA GLU A 119 -5.78 8.75 -24.24
C GLU A 119 -4.79 9.02 -25.39
N ARG A 120 -3.66 8.33 -25.38
CA ARG A 120 -2.61 8.44 -26.43
C ARG A 120 -2.89 7.58 -27.67
N GLY A 121 -4.02 6.91 -27.76
CA GLY A 121 -4.36 6.01 -28.85
C GLY A 121 -3.44 4.79 -28.96
N SER A 122 -2.77 4.43 -27.86
CA SER A 122 -1.95 3.22 -27.78
C SER A 122 -2.78 2.02 -27.38
N GLN A 123 -2.49 0.88 -28.00
CA GLN A 123 -3.05 -0.42 -27.61
C GLN A 123 -2.03 -1.29 -26.86
N THR A 124 -0.86 -0.71 -26.51
CA THR A 124 0.24 -1.46 -25.90
C THR A 124 0.77 -0.75 -24.67
N VAL A 125 0.78 -1.46 -23.57
CA VAL A 125 1.37 -1.05 -22.30
C VAL A 125 2.52 -1.97 -21.96
N ALA A 126 3.59 -1.44 -21.35
CA ALA A 126 4.73 -2.23 -20.93
C ALA A 126 5.12 -1.97 -19.46
N HIS A 127 5.74 -2.97 -18.84
CA HIS A 127 6.37 -2.84 -17.53
C HIS A 127 7.69 -3.61 -17.45
N GLY A 128 8.60 -3.19 -16.55
CA GLY A 128 9.91 -3.82 -16.36
C GLY A 128 9.97 -4.86 -15.23
N CYS A 129 8.85 -5.42 -14.79
CA CYS A 129 8.86 -6.36 -13.67
C CYS A 129 9.48 -7.71 -14.06
N THR A 130 10.25 -8.30 -13.11
CA THR A 130 10.83 -9.64 -13.27
C THR A 130 9.82 -10.74 -12.98
N ALA A 131 10.06 -11.97 -13.49
CA ALA A 131 9.18 -13.11 -13.28
C ALA A 131 9.06 -13.57 -11.82
N ALA A 132 10.10 -13.38 -11.02
CA ALA A 132 10.14 -13.80 -9.62
C ALA A 132 9.40 -12.87 -8.64
N GLY A 133 9.07 -11.63 -9.07
CA GLY A 133 8.43 -10.62 -8.23
C GLY A 133 6.90 -10.71 -8.23
N ASN A 134 6.27 -10.23 -7.16
CA ASN A 134 4.82 -10.13 -7.06
C ASN A 134 4.24 -9.09 -8.03
N ASP A 135 4.99 -8.03 -8.33
CA ASP A 135 4.47 -6.87 -9.05
C ASP A 135 4.07 -7.19 -10.48
N GLN A 136 4.78 -8.14 -11.14
CA GLN A 136 4.39 -8.58 -12.48
C GLN A 136 2.97 -9.18 -12.51
N VAL A 137 2.59 -9.94 -11.47
CA VAL A 137 1.24 -10.48 -11.35
C VAL A 137 0.23 -9.36 -11.12
N ARG A 138 0.53 -8.42 -10.23
CA ARG A 138 -0.35 -7.30 -9.89
C ARG A 138 -0.64 -6.42 -11.10
N PHE A 139 0.39 -6.05 -11.86
CA PHE A 139 0.22 -5.28 -13.12
C PHE A 139 -0.58 -6.05 -14.14
N GLU A 140 -0.25 -7.31 -14.37
CA GLU A 140 -0.92 -8.16 -15.37
C GLU A 140 -2.41 -8.34 -15.04
N VAL A 141 -2.74 -8.68 -13.79
CA VAL A 141 -4.13 -8.87 -13.34
C VAL A 141 -4.92 -7.56 -13.47
N ALA A 142 -4.37 -6.44 -13.00
CA ALA A 142 -5.05 -5.16 -13.05
C ALA A 142 -5.26 -4.69 -14.51
N LEU A 143 -4.24 -4.76 -15.36
CA LEU A 143 -4.32 -4.35 -16.76
C LEU A 143 -5.32 -5.22 -17.55
N ARG A 144 -5.30 -6.54 -17.36
CA ARG A 144 -6.27 -7.46 -18.02
C ARG A 144 -7.70 -7.25 -17.53
N THR A 145 -7.86 -6.85 -16.28
CA THR A 145 -9.19 -6.58 -15.72
C THR A 145 -9.78 -5.29 -16.27
N ILE A 146 -8.97 -4.22 -16.33
CA ILE A 146 -9.49 -2.88 -16.71
C ILE A 146 -9.52 -2.66 -18.22
N ALA A 147 -8.61 -3.29 -18.95
CA ALA A 147 -8.44 -3.10 -20.38
C ALA A 147 -8.05 -4.41 -21.08
N PRO A 148 -8.96 -5.41 -21.17
CA PRO A 148 -8.64 -6.74 -21.68
C PRO A 148 -8.18 -6.77 -23.14
N GLY A 149 -8.40 -5.69 -23.89
CA GLY A 149 -7.92 -5.53 -25.28
C GLY A 149 -6.51 -4.92 -25.40
N LEU A 150 -5.87 -4.51 -24.29
CA LEU A 150 -4.51 -4.00 -24.32
C LEU A 150 -3.49 -5.15 -24.45
N GLU A 151 -2.52 -4.95 -25.31
CA GLU A 151 -1.30 -5.76 -25.33
C GLU A 151 -0.42 -5.37 -24.14
N VAL A 152 -0.02 -6.34 -23.32
CA VAL A 152 0.86 -6.11 -22.18
C VAL A 152 2.22 -6.72 -22.47
N LEU A 153 3.26 -5.91 -22.52
CA LEU A 153 4.65 -6.32 -22.74
C LEU A 153 5.43 -6.29 -21.42
N ALA A 154 6.15 -7.34 -21.13
CA ALA A 154 7.02 -7.43 -19.96
C ALA A 154 8.40 -8.00 -20.37
N PRO A 155 9.25 -7.24 -21.08
CA PRO A 155 10.48 -7.76 -21.71
C PRO A 155 11.39 -8.49 -20.72
N VAL A 156 11.58 -7.96 -19.53
CA VAL A 156 12.45 -8.56 -18.50
C VAL A 156 11.90 -9.91 -18.04
N ARG A 157 10.60 -10.02 -17.83
CA ARG A 157 9.93 -11.29 -17.47
C ARG A 157 9.92 -12.26 -18.64
N ASP A 158 9.49 -11.80 -19.80
CA ASP A 158 9.14 -12.68 -20.92
C ASP A 158 10.39 -13.25 -21.59
N GLN A 159 11.51 -12.54 -21.57
CA GLN A 159 12.80 -13.01 -22.08
C GLN A 159 13.72 -13.59 -20.98
N GLY A 160 13.37 -13.41 -19.71
CA GLY A 160 14.16 -13.91 -18.59
C GLY A 160 15.46 -13.13 -18.35
N PHE A 161 15.56 -11.87 -18.78
CA PHE A 161 16.78 -11.08 -18.60
C PHE A 161 17.18 -10.92 -17.15
N ILE A 162 18.45 -11.23 -16.87
CA ILE A 162 19.06 -11.00 -15.56
C ILE A 162 19.75 -9.63 -15.50
N ARG A 163 19.98 -9.14 -14.28
CA ARG A 163 20.53 -7.77 -14.04
C ARG A 163 21.85 -7.52 -14.74
N THR A 164 22.72 -8.51 -14.81
CA THR A 164 24.03 -8.38 -15.49
C THR A 164 23.87 -8.21 -17.02
N GLU A 165 22.95 -8.92 -17.64
CA GLU A 165 22.66 -8.76 -19.06
C GLU A 165 22.07 -7.39 -19.39
N GLN A 166 21.15 -6.91 -18.55
CA GLN A 166 20.57 -5.58 -18.70
C GLN A 166 21.62 -4.46 -18.58
N GLN A 167 22.56 -4.58 -17.62
CA GLN A 167 23.67 -3.64 -17.45
C GLN A 167 24.60 -3.66 -18.67
N GLN A 168 25.03 -4.85 -19.11
CA GLN A 168 25.88 -5.02 -20.27
C GLN A 168 25.25 -4.45 -21.54
N TYR A 169 23.94 -4.68 -21.74
CA TYR A 169 23.22 -4.10 -22.88
C TYR A 169 23.28 -2.57 -22.87
N LEU A 170 22.97 -1.93 -21.75
CA LEU A 170 23.02 -0.47 -21.61
C LEU A 170 24.43 0.07 -21.86
N GLU A 171 25.48 -0.55 -21.28
CA GLU A 171 26.87 -0.16 -21.46
C GLU A 171 27.34 -0.29 -22.92
N GLN A 172 27.01 -1.42 -23.56
CA GLN A 172 27.40 -1.69 -24.97
C GLN A 172 26.76 -0.70 -25.96
N HIS A 173 25.55 -0.22 -25.64
CA HIS A 173 24.84 0.74 -26.49
C HIS A 173 25.06 2.20 -26.06
N GLY A 174 25.97 2.46 -25.10
CA GLY A 174 26.32 3.81 -24.66
C GLY A 174 25.25 4.53 -23.85
N PHE A 175 24.29 3.78 -23.27
CA PHE A 175 23.25 4.34 -22.42
C PHE A 175 23.71 4.47 -20.96
N PRO A 176 23.15 5.45 -20.21
CA PRO A 176 23.47 5.61 -18.80
C PRO A 176 22.94 4.41 -18.01
N VAL A 177 23.84 3.74 -17.29
CA VAL A 177 23.47 2.68 -16.35
C VAL A 177 23.10 3.32 -15.03
N PRO A 178 21.93 3.02 -14.44
CA PRO A 178 21.63 3.45 -13.07
C PRO A 178 22.74 3.01 -12.12
N VAL A 179 23.13 3.90 -11.20
CA VAL A 179 24.26 3.67 -10.29
C VAL A 179 24.15 2.26 -9.68
N LYS A 180 25.23 1.49 -9.74
CA LYS A 180 25.29 0.10 -9.25
C LYS A 180 24.68 0.00 -7.87
N GLY A 181 23.59 -0.75 -7.80
CA GLY A 181 22.61 -0.72 -6.77
C GLY A 181 23.13 -0.88 -5.37
N SER A 182 22.40 -0.31 -4.45
CA SER A 182 22.42 -0.70 -3.05
C SER A 182 22.22 -2.22 -2.97
N ALA A 183 22.79 -2.81 -1.93
CA ALA A 183 22.59 -4.22 -1.61
C ALA A 183 21.10 -4.59 -1.42
N TYR A 184 20.25 -3.58 -1.40
CA TYR A 184 18.81 -3.67 -1.16
C TYR A 184 18.03 -3.05 -2.31
N SER A 185 16.88 -3.68 -2.61
CA SER A 185 15.83 -3.12 -3.44
C SER A 185 14.90 -2.30 -2.53
N VAL A 186 14.88 -1.00 -2.72
CA VAL A 186 14.04 -0.08 -1.95
C VAL A 186 12.90 0.40 -2.84
N ASN A 187 11.67 0.27 -2.33
CA ASN A 187 10.49 0.87 -2.95
C ASN A 187 9.82 1.79 -1.92
N ARG A 188 9.57 3.04 -2.29
CA ARG A 188 8.95 4.06 -1.46
C ARG A 188 7.66 4.57 -2.09
N GLY A 189 6.62 4.67 -1.29
CA GLY A 189 5.32 5.24 -1.65
C GLY A 189 4.71 6.05 -0.50
N LEU A 190 3.52 6.57 -0.69
CA LEU A 190 2.80 7.35 0.32
C LEU A 190 2.50 6.54 1.61
N TRP A 191 2.33 5.22 1.47
CA TRP A 191 1.93 4.34 2.58
C TRP A 191 3.10 3.65 3.27
N GLY A 192 4.33 4.02 2.93
CA GLY A 192 5.57 3.53 3.54
C GLY A 192 6.61 3.04 2.54
N VAL A 193 7.61 2.38 3.06
CA VAL A 193 8.80 1.89 2.34
C VAL A 193 8.94 0.39 2.53
N THR A 194 9.39 -0.31 1.49
CA THR A 194 9.82 -1.70 1.59
C THR A 194 11.29 -1.83 1.22
N VAL A 195 12.00 -2.67 1.95
CA VAL A 195 13.42 -2.99 1.75
C VAL A 195 13.57 -4.49 1.61
N GLY A 196 14.06 -4.94 0.45
CA GLY A 196 14.30 -6.35 0.15
C GLY A 196 15.74 -6.59 -0.29
N GLY A 197 16.27 -7.78 -0.10
CA GLY A 197 17.63 -8.18 -0.46
C GLY A 197 18.45 -8.64 0.74
N ARG A 198 19.64 -9.19 0.50
CA ARG A 198 20.57 -9.69 1.52
C ARG A 198 19.89 -10.45 2.67
N GLU A 199 19.83 -9.83 3.86
CA GLU A 199 19.31 -10.43 5.09
C GLU A 199 17.83 -10.82 4.97
N THR A 200 17.05 -10.16 4.09
CA THR A 200 15.65 -10.54 3.89
C THR A 200 15.48 -11.83 3.07
N LEU A 201 16.55 -12.34 2.45
CA LEU A 201 16.56 -13.63 1.76
C LEU A 201 16.65 -14.82 2.74
N ASP A 202 17.03 -14.59 3.97
CA ASP A 202 17.05 -15.55 5.09
C ASP A 202 16.08 -15.09 6.18
N SER A 203 15.68 -15.99 7.06
CA SER A 203 14.77 -15.68 8.17
C SER A 203 15.47 -15.28 9.46
N LYS A 204 16.80 -15.40 9.55
CA LYS A 204 17.55 -15.35 10.81
C LYS A 204 17.84 -13.93 11.30
N GLU A 205 18.12 -12.99 10.40
CA GLU A 205 18.71 -11.71 10.77
C GLU A 205 17.86 -10.53 10.32
N SER A 206 17.99 -9.40 11.01
CA SER A 206 17.43 -8.12 10.59
C SER A 206 18.33 -7.46 9.56
N ILE A 207 17.78 -6.53 8.78
CA ILE A 207 18.58 -5.59 8.00
C ILE A 207 19.36 -4.65 8.96
N PRO A 208 20.57 -4.19 8.57
CA PRO A 208 21.35 -3.26 9.39
C PRO A 208 20.68 -1.88 9.48
N GLU A 209 21.08 -1.09 10.48
CA GLU A 209 20.50 0.25 10.72
C GLU A 209 20.60 1.20 9.52
N ASP A 210 21.72 1.16 8.77
CA ASP A 210 21.91 1.96 7.55
C ASP A 210 20.95 1.60 6.40
N ALA A 211 20.29 0.44 6.45
CA ALA A 211 19.36 0.01 5.42
C ALA A 211 17.93 0.51 5.65
N TRP A 212 17.60 1.01 6.84
CA TRP A 212 16.33 1.67 7.11
C TRP A 212 16.31 3.06 6.46
N VAL A 213 15.22 3.43 5.80
CA VAL A 213 15.13 4.61 4.92
C VAL A 213 14.51 5.81 5.64
N LEU A 214 13.45 5.57 6.41
CA LEU A 214 12.71 6.64 7.10
C LEU A 214 13.22 6.86 8.52
N SER A 215 13.88 5.88 9.09
CA SER A 215 14.27 5.88 10.50
C SER A 215 15.68 5.34 10.73
N PRO A 216 16.68 5.62 9.85
CA PRO A 216 18.03 5.12 10.07
C PRO A 216 18.53 5.61 11.43
N HIS A 217 19.15 4.70 12.20
CA HIS A 217 19.73 5.01 13.51
C HIS A 217 18.76 5.65 14.53
N ALA A 218 17.43 5.39 14.39
CA ALA A 218 16.41 6.00 15.27
C ALA A 218 16.62 5.65 16.75
N PHE A 219 17.32 4.57 17.05
CA PHE A 219 17.57 4.11 18.42
C PHE A 219 18.94 4.49 18.97
N ASP A 220 19.82 5.10 18.16
CA ASP A 220 21.14 5.58 18.63
C ASP A 220 20.99 6.85 19.48
N LYS A 221 19.98 7.68 19.15
CA LYS A 221 19.64 8.88 19.92
C LYS A 221 18.15 8.90 20.20
N LEU A 222 17.76 8.45 21.39
CA LEU A 222 16.37 8.34 21.79
C LEU A 222 15.69 9.71 21.83
N GLN A 223 14.53 9.79 21.19
CA GLN A 223 13.67 10.97 21.24
C GLN A 223 12.86 11.01 22.53
N PRO A 224 12.61 12.20 23.11
CA PRO A 224 11.69 12.33 24.24
C PRO A 224 10.25 11.96 23.81
N ALA A 225 9.45 11.48 24.77
CA ALA A 225 8.06 11.18 24.47
C ALA A 225 7.30 12.42 23.98
N ALA A 226 6.58 12.30 22.88
CA ALA A 226 5.77 13.36 22.28
C ALA A 226 4.30 12.97 22.23
N ARG A 227 3.40 13.94 22.52
CA ARG A 227 1.96 13.76 22.50
C ARG A 227 1.37 14.48 21.32
N HIS A 228 0.48 13.80 20.60
CA HIS A 228 -0.23 14.35 19.45
C HIS A 228 -1.69 13.93 19.49
N THR A 229 -2.53 14.66 18.74
CA THR A 229 -3.95 14.35 18.59
C THR A 229 -4.27 14.22 17.11
N ILE A 230 -4.87 13.09 16.72
CA ILE A 230 -5.36 12.87 15.36
C ILE A 230 -6.87 12.93 15.38
N SER A 231 -7.46 13.77 14.53
CA SER A 231 -8.90 13.87 14.36
C SER A 231 -9.37 13.06 13.16
N PHE A 232 -10.48 12.37 13.34
CA PHE A 232 -11.15 11.60 12.29
C PHE A 232 -12.57 12.09 12.08
N THR A 233 -13.00 12.14 10.82
CA THR A 233 -14.39 12.40 10.44
C THR A 233 -14.88 11.27 9.54
N ARG A 234 -15.86 10.52 9.98
CA ARG A 234 -16.37 9.32 9.29
C ARG A 234 -15.25 8.38 8.84
N GLY A 235 -14.32 8.10 9.75
CA GLY A 235 -13.17 7.23 9.53
C GLY A 235 -12.01 7.84 8.73
N VAL A 236 -12.19 8.99 8.10
CA VAL A 236 -11.13 9.69 7.35
C VAL A 236 -10.33 10.55 8.32
N PRO A 237 -8.98 10.48 8.33
CA PRO A 237 -8.15 11.39 9.11
C PRO A 237 -8.22 12.81 8.52
N THR A 238 -8.46 13.82 9.36
CA THR A 238 -8.76 15.19 8.93
C THR A 238 -7.92 16.28 9.60
N ALA A 239 -7.32 16.00 10.75
CA ALA A 239 -6.46 16.97 11.43
C ALA A 239 -5.36 16.28 12.26
N LEU A 240 -4.26 16.99 12.43
CA LEU A 240 -3.17 16.67 13.35
C LEU A 240 -2.96 17.89 14.28
N ASP A 241 -3.05 17.66 15.59
CA ASP A 241 -2.91 18.69 16.63
C ASP A 241 -3.82 19.91 16.41
N GLY A 242 -5.05 19.67 15.98
CA GLY A 242 -6.04 20.70 15.69
C GLY A 242 -5.84 21.44 14.36
N LYS A 243 -4.76 21.16 13.61
CA LYS A 243 -4.54 21.70 12.28
C LYS A 243 -5.20 20.81 11.23
N ASN A 244 -6.19 21.35 10.52
CA ASN A 244 -6.82 20.64 9.40
C ASN A 244 -5.81 20.41 8.28
N LEU A 245 -5.76 19.17 7.80
CA LEU A 245 -4.92 18.73 6.70
C LEU A 245 -5.73 17.84 5.78
N ASP A 246 -5.45 17.88 4.48
CA ASP A 246 -5.93 16.83 3.60
C ASP A 246 -5.23 15.51 3.96
N PRO A 247 -5.85 14.36 3.64
CA PRO A 247 -5.33 13.07 4.08
C PRO A 247 -3.91 12.75 3.58
N VAL A 248 -3.52 13.21 2.40
CA VAL A 248 -2.16 12.99 1.86
C VAL A 248 -1.15 13.78 2.70
N ALA A 249 -1.40 15.07 2.91
CA ALA A 249 -0.55 15.92 3.74
C ALA A 249 -0.46 15.41 5.18
N LEU A 250 -1.55 14.85 5.71
CA LEU A 250 -1.56 14.27 7.05
C LEU A 250 -0.70 13.00 7.13
N ILE A 251 -0.75 12.13 6.14
CA ILE A 251 0.12 10.93 6.05
C ILE A 251 1.59 11.35 5.98
N GLU A 252 1.94 12.32 5.13
CA GLU A 252 3.31 12.83 4.99
C GLU A 252 3.81 13.47 6.28
N ALA A 253 2.95 14.22 6.97
CA ALA A 253 3.28 14.81 8.27
C ALA A 253 3.54 13.75 9.34
N LEU A 254 2.71 12.70 9.41
CA LEU A 254 2.91 11.58 10.34
C LEU A 254 4.16 10.78 10.00
N GLU A 255 4.48 10.56 8.72
CA GLU A 255 5.73 9.90 8.32
C GLU A 255 6.95 10.67 8.86
N THR A 256 6.97 11.98 8.64
CA THR A 256 8.04 12.87 9.09
C THR A 256 8.15 12.90 10.62
N LEU A 257 7.02 12.97 11.30
CA LEU A 257 6.93 13.06 12.76
C LEU A 257 7.43 11.79 13.44
N ALA A 258 7.04 10.63 12.94
CA ALA A 258 7.24 9.34 13.61
C ALA A 258 8.49 8.58 13.16
N GLY A 259 9.07 8.93 12.01
CA GLY A 259 10.32 8.33 11.54
C GLY A 259 11.44 8.35 12.59
N PRO A 260 11.75 9.50 13.23
CA PRO A 260 12.78 9.59 14.25
C PRO A 260 12.56 8.71 15.50
N TYR A 261 11.34 8.21 15.70
CA TYR A 261 11.01 7.28 16.78
C TYR A 261 11.18 5.81 16.39
N GLY A 262 11.46 5.49 15.13
CA GLY A 262 11.50 4.12 14.62
C GLY A 262 10.14 3.41 14.64
N ILE A 263 9.04 4.16 14.69
CA ILE A 263 7.67 3.62 14.67
C ILE A 263 7.36 3.08 13.28
N GLY A 264 6.59 1.99 13.24
CA GLY A 264 6.16 1.37 11.99
C GLY A 264 7.22 0.53 11.29
N ARG A 265 8.39 0.27 11.92
CA ARG A 265 9.36 -0.72 11.46
C ARG A 265 8.82 -2.13 11.62
N GLY A 266 9.06 -2.98 10.64
CA GLY A 266 8.74 -4.39 10.75
C GLY A 266 9.45 -5.23 9.70
N ILE A 267 9.51 -6.54 9.96
CA ILE A 267 9.97 -7.54 9.00
C ILE A 267 8.86 -8.58 8.88
N HIS A 268 8.24 -8.62 7.71
CA HIS A 268 7.12 -9.51 7.43
C HIS A 268 7.58 -10.74 6.68
N VAL A 269 7.15 -11.91 7.15
CA VAL A 269 7.23 -13.19 6.42
C VAL A 269 5.81 -13.58 6.02
N GLY A 270 5.59 -13.86 4.75
CA GLY A 270 4.27 -14.22 4.25
C GLY A 270 4.30 -14.88 2.89
N ASP A 271 3.15 -15.32 2.43
CA ASP A 271 3.02 -15.90 1.09
C ASP A 271 3.11 -14.80 0.04
N THR A 272 3.94 -15.03 -0.97
CA THR A 272 3.95 -14.23 -2.19
C THR A 272 2.71 -14.52 -3.00
N VAL A 273 2.40 -13.67 -3.99
CA VAL A 273 1.29 -13.93 -4.92
C VAL A 273 1.50 -15.22 -5.72
N LEU A 274 2.76 -15.62 -5.90
CA LEU A 274 3.14 -16.86 -6.60
C LEU A 274 3.09 -18.12 -5.70
N GLY A 275 2.68 -17.99 -4.43
CA GLY A 275 2.51 -19.11 -3.51
C GLY A 275 3.78 -19.57 -2.79
N THR A 276 4.90 -18.87 -2.95
CA THR A 276 6.15 -19.12 -2.21
C THR A 276 6.22 -18.21 -0.96
N LYS A 277 7.07 -18.57 0.00
CA LYS A 277 7.34 -17.68 1.13
C LYS A 277 8.29 -16.57 0.71
N GLY A 278 7.92 -15.34 1.07
CA GLY A 278 8.74 -14.14 0.92
C GLY A 278 8.95 -13.44 2.26
N ARG A 279 10.02 -12.68 2.37
CA ARG A 279 10.33 -11.87 3.53
C ARG A 279 10.71 -10.47 3.09
N VAL A 280 10.19 -9.46 3.76
CA VAL A 280 10.43 -8.05 3.43
C VAL A 280 10.53 -7.23 4.71
N ALA A 281 11.53 -6.38 4.79
CA ALA A 281 11.56 -5.32 5.79
C ALA A 281 10.75 -4.12 5.29
N PHE A 282 10.10 -3.40 6.20
CA PHE A 282 9.29 -2.24 5.85
C PHE A 282 9.31 -1.20 6.95
N GLU A 283 9.01 0.03 6.55
CA GLU A 283 8.78 1.18 7.41
C GLU A 283 7.48 1.85 6.98
N ALA A 284 6.55 1.95 7.89
CA ALA A 284 5.22 2.51 7.61
C ALA A 284 4.69 3.30 8.81
N PRO A 285 5.40 4.36 9.25
CA PRO A 285 5.05 5.07 10.48
C PRO A 285 3.65 5.68 10.44
N ALA A 286 3.28 6.35 9.35
CA ALA A 286 1.94 6.91 9.19
C ALA A 286 0.85 5.83 9.18
N ALA A 287 1.09 4.73 8.45
CA ALA A 287 0.15 3.62 8.40
C ALA A 287 -0.05 2.98 9.78
N ASP A 288 1.02 2.73 10.52
CA ASP A 288 0.94 2.13 11.85
C ASP A 288 0.16 3.01 12.82
N ILE A 289 0.44 4.31 12.82
CA ILE A 289 -0.27 5.29 13.65
C ILE A 289 -1.75 5.36 13.26
N LEU A 290 -2.07 5.54 11.98
CA LEU A 290 -3.44 5.72 11.52
C LEU A 290 -4.29 4.48 11.74
N LEU A 291 -3.78 3.29 11.42
CA LEU A 291 -4.49 2.03 11.64
C LEU A 291 -4.73 1.76 13.14
N THR A 292 -3.76 2.08 13.98
CA THR A 292 -3.88 1.88 15.44
C THR A 292 -4.85 2.89 16.04
N ALA A 293 -4.73 4.17 15.71
CA ALA A 293 -5.62 5.23 16.22
C ALA A 293 -7.06 5.04 15.76
N HIS A 294 -7.25 4.74 14.46
CA HIS A 294 -8.56 4.49 13.88
C HIS A 294 -9.24 3.28 14.54
N ARG A 295 -8.50 2.21 14.80
CA ARG A 295 -9.00 1.02 15.47
C ARG A 295 -9.50 1.31 16.88
N GLU A 296 -8.79 2.13 17.66
CA GLU A 296 -9.22 2.52 18.99
C GLU A 296 -10.47 3.40 18.99
N LEU A 297 -10.59 4.29 17.99
CA LEU A 297 -11.82 5.08 17.81
C LEU A 297 -13.01 4.18 17.45
N GLU A 298 -12.83 3.19 16.57
CA GLU A 298 -13.89 2.22 16.25
C GLU A 298 -14.35 1.42 17.45
N LYS A 299 -13.45 1.00 18.34
CA LYS A 299 -13.81 0.28 19.56
C LYS A 299 -14.76 1.08 20.47
N LEU A 300 -14.62 2.40 20.46
CA LEU A 300 -15.47 3.30 21.25
C LEU A 300 -16.86 3.49 20.62
N VAL A 301 -16.96 3.39 19.28
CA VAL A 301 -18.13 3.83 18.50
C VAL A 301 -18.95 2.68 17.91
N LEU A 302 -18.30 1.56 17.55
CA LEU A 302 -18.95 0.42 16.91
C LEU A 302 -19.33 -0.66 17.94
N SER A 303 -20.47 -1.29 17.72
CA SER A 303 -20.84 -2.47 18.50
C SER A 303 -19.90 -3.66 18.20
N GLY A 304 -19.80 -4.60 19.13
CA GLY A 304 -18.98 -5.80 18.95
C GLY A 304 -19.33 -6.61 17.68
N PRO A 305 -20.61 -6.84 17.35
CA PRO A 305 -21.00 -7.50 16.09
C PRO A 305 -20.52 -6.74 14.85
N GLN A 306 -20.67 -5.40 14.82
CA GLN A 306 -20.18 -4.58 13.70
C GLN A 306 -18.68 -4.75 13.48
N GLN A 307 -17.88 -4.69 14.56
CA GLN A 307 -16.44 -4.86 14.49
C GLN A 307 -16.06 -6.24 13.93
N ARG A 308 -16.68 -7.32 14.43
CA ARG A 308 -16.36 -8.69 13.98
C ARG A 308 -16.62 -8.89 12.48
N ILE A 309 -17.78 -8.47 11.97
CA ILE A 309 -18.09 -8.61 10.53
C ILE A 309 -17.15 -7.76 9.69
N LYS A 310 -16.92 -6.51 10.10
CA LYS A 310 -15.99 -5.61 9.42
C LYS A 310 -14.57 -6.22 9.31
N ASP A 311 -14.05 -6.76 10.39
CA ASP A 311 -12.70 -7.33 10.43
C ASP A 311 -12.54 -8.54 9.49
N GLN A 312 -13.56 -9.39 9.41
CA GLN A 312 -13.56 -10.54 8.50
C GLN A 312 -13.45 -10.10 7.03
N VAL A 313 -14.30 -9.15 6.61
CA VAL A 313 -14.27 -8.68 5.21
C VAL A 313 -13.05 -7.82 4.91
N ALA A 314 -12.53 -7.08 5.89
CA ALA A 314 -11.32 -6.28 5.76
C ALA A 314 -10.08 -7.14 5.51
N THR A 315 -9.99 -8.30 6.15
CA THR A 315 -8.93 -9.29 5.89
C THR A 315 -8.96 -9.74 4.43
N GLN A 316 -10.14 -10.11 3.92
CA GLN A 316 -10.33 -10.48 2.52
C GLN A 316 -9.95 -9.35 1.57
N TYR A 317 -10.35 -8.11 1.88
CA TYR A 317 -9.97 -6.94 1.08
C TYR A 317 -8.44 -6.78 1.00
N GLY A 318 -7.75 -6.95 2.12
CA GLY A 318 -6.30 -6.91 2.16
C GLY A 318 -5.63 -7.97 1.27
N ASP A 319 -6.19 -9.17 1.23
CA ASP A 319 -5.69 -10.25 0.37
C ASP A 319 -5.93 -9.93 -1.12
N PHE A 320 -7.12 -9.41 -1.50
CA PHE A 320 -7.38 -8.96 -2.86
C PHE A 320 -6.45 -7.83 -3.30
N VAL A 321 -6.19 -6.85 -2.43
CA VAL A 321 -5.22 -5.77 -2.72
C VAL A 321 -3.82 -6.33 -2.89
N HIS A 322 -3.41 -7.27 -2.02
CA HIS A 322 -2.10 -7.93 -2.12
C HIS A 322 -1.90 -8.67 -3.45
N GLU A 323 -2.95 -9.32 -3.92
CA GLU A 323 -2.95 -10.12 -5.15
C GLU A 323 -3.13 -9.29 -6.43
N GLY A 324 -3.37 -7.97 -6.33
CA GLY A 324 -3.67 -7.11 -7.47
C GLY A 324 -5.10 -7.19 -7.97
N LYS A 325 -6.00 -7.82 -7.19
CA LYS A 325 -7.41 -8.03 -7.50
C LYS A 325 -8.33 -6.92 -6.97
N GLN A 326 -7.81 -5.78 -6.61
CA GLN A 326 -8.62 -4.68 -6.06
C GLN A 326 -9.72 -4.17 -7.02
N LEU A 327 -9.63 -4.49 -8.32
CA LEU A 327 -10.65 -4.16 -9.33
C LEU A 327 -11.76 -5.19 -9.43
N ASP A 328 -11.67 -6.31 -8.72
CA ASP A 328 -12.73 -7.31 -8.65
C ASP A 328 -14.00 -6.68 -8.06
N PRO A 329 -15.19 -6.97 -8.62
CA PRO A 329 -16.46 -6.43 -8.12
C PRO A 329 -16.70 -6.65 -6.62
N VAL A 330 -16.25 -7.76 -6.05
CA VAL A 330 -16.38 -8.04 -4.61
C VAL A 330 -15.68 -6.98 -3.74
N CYS A 331 -14.63 -6.35 -4.23
CA CYS A 331 -13.99 -5.24 -3.52
C CYS A 331 -14.93 -4.04 -3.37
N ARG A 332 -15.79 -3.78 -4.35
CA ARG A 332 -16.81 -2.71 -4.26
C ARG A 332 -17.85 -3.02 -3.19
N ASP A 333 -18.26 -4.29 -3.07
CA ASP A 333 -19.20 -4.72 -2.01
C ASP A 333 -18.57 -4.54 -0.63
N ILE A 334 -17.31 -4.94 -0.46
CA ILE A 334 -16.56 -4.76 0.79
C ILE A 334 -16.39 -3.28 1.11
N GLU A 335 -15.99 -2.45 0.15
CA GLU A 335 -15.83 -1.01 0.31
C GLU A 335 -17.13 -0.32 0.71
N ALA A 336 -18.27 -0.76 0.19
CA ALA A 336 -19.58 -0.27 0.59
C ALA A 336 -19.88 -0.61 2.06
N LEU A 337 -19.61 -1.83 2.49
CA LEU A 337 -19.74 -2.25 3.88
C LEU A 337 -18.81 -1.45 4.79
N LEU A 338 -17.52 -1.34 4.44
CA LEU A 338 -16.55 -0.57 5.19
C LEU A 338 -17.00 0.89 5.33
N THR A 339 -17.45 1.52 4.25
CA THR A 339 -17.96 2.90 4.25
C THR A 339 -19.20 3.06 5.14
N SER A 340 -20.12 2.11 5.09
CA SER A 340 -21.30 2.11 5.95
C SER A 340 -20.91 2.06 7.44
N ALA A 341 -19.92 1.26 7.79
CA ALA A 341 -19.43 1.16 9.17
C ALA A 341 -18.83 2.47 9.71
N GLN A 342 -18.31 3.34 8.81
CA GLN A 342 -17.64 4.58 9.21
C GLN A 342 -18.58 5.76 9.51
N GLN A 343 -19.88 5.64 9.32
CA GLN A 343 -20.83 6.75 9.44
C GLN A 343 -20.74 7.51 10.78
N ARG A 344 -20.37 6.84 11.86
CA ARG A 344 -20.23 7.41 13.21
C ARG A 344 -18.80 7.42 13.74
N VAL A 345 -17.82 6.95 12.97
CA VAL A 345 -16.43 6.90 13.39
C VAL A 345 -15.81 8.30 13.24
N THR A 346 -16.17 9.17 14.18
CA THR A 346 -15.77 10.59 14.22
C THR A 346 -15.31 10.90 15.64
N GLY A 347 -14.16 11.57 15.76
CA GLY A 347 -13.59 11.94 17.06
C GLY A 347 -12.09 12.15 17.02
N ASP A 348 -11.51 12.35 18.19
CA ASP A 348 -10.11 12.64 18.42
C ASP A 348 -9.44 11.48 19.14
N VAL A 349 -8.25 11.12 18.66
CA VAL A 349 -7.41 10.08 19.28
C VAL A 349 -6.10 10.71 19.73
N LYS A 350 -5.86 10.64 21.05
CA LYS A 350 -4.62 11.12 21.68
C LYS A 350 -3.57 10.01 21.65
N ILE A 351 -2.45 10.29 21.01
CA ILE A 351 -1.33 9.35 20.86
C ILE A 351 -0.10 9.84 21.62
N VAL A 352 0.73 8.92 22.05
CA VAL A 352 2.06 9.19 22.60
C VAL A 352 3.09 8.41 21.79
N LEU A 353 4.03 9.11 21.19
CA LEU A 353 5.17 8.53 20.49
C LEU A 353 6.33 8.37 21.48
N ARG A 354 6.92 7.20 21.49
CA ARG A 354 8.15 6.87 22.21
C ARG A 354 9.06 6.06 21.30
N PRO A 355 10.37 6.04 21.54
CA PRO A 355 11.25 5.20 20.72
C PRO A 355 10.74 3.76 20.58
N GLY A 356 10.46 3.34 19.36
CA GLY A 356 9.92 2.01 19.03
C GLY A 356 8.49 1.73 19.48
N ASN A 357 7.76 2.69 20.04
CA ASN A 357 6.44 2.43 20.61
C ASN A 357 5.43 3.56 20.35
N LEU A 358 4.24 3.16 19.94
CA LEU A 358 3.03 3.99 19.83
C LEU A 358 2.06 3.60 20.93
N PHE A 359 1.63 4.55 21.75
CA PHE A 359 0.65 4.35 22.81
C PHE A 359 -0.57 5.25 22.57
N ILE A 360 -1.78 4.68 22.68
CA ILE A 360 -3.03 5.44 22.65
C ILE A 360 -3.41 5.84 24.08
N GLU A 361 -3.36 7.14 24.35
CA GLU A 361 -3.60 7.69 25.69
C GLU A 361 -5.08 7.94 25.94
N GLY A 362 -5.86 8.22 24.91
CA GLY A 362 -7.29 8.49 25.05
C GLY A 362 -8.01 8.65 23.73
N VAL A 363 -9.32 8.44 23.76
CA VAL A 363 -10.22 8.58 22.59
C VAL A 363 -11.44 9.38 23.01
N ILE A 364 -11.81 10.36 22.19
CA ILE A 364 -12.97 11.23 22.42
C ILE A 364 -13.87 11.16 21.18
N SER A 365 -15.16 10.87 21.37
CA SER A 365 -16.14 10.84 20.28
C SER A 365 -17.51 11.30 20.73
N PRO A 366 -18.24 12.10 19.94
CA PRO A 366 -19.66 12.41 20.22
C PRO A 366 -20.56 11.16 20.08
N HIS A 367 -20.06 10.08 19.49
CA HIS A 367 -20.79 8.82 19.31
C HIS A 367 -20.30 7.70 20.26
N SER A 368 -19.69 8.06 21.38
CA SER A 368 -19.14 7.12 22.36
C SER A 368 -20.21 6.21 22.95
N LEU A 369 -20.10 4.90 22.71
CA LEU A 369 -20.95 3.89 23.34
C LEU A 369 -20.67 3.78 24.84
N LEU A 370 -19.43 4.07 25.27
CA LEU A 370 -19.05 4.10 26.68
C LEU A 370 -19.80 5.23 27.42
N ALA A 371 -19.86 6.43 26.82
CA ALA A 371 -20.58 7.56 27.39
C ALA A 371 -22.12 7.37 27.37
N ALA A 372 -22.64 6.58 26.44
CA ALA A 372 -24.06 6.22 26.36
C ALA A 372 -24.48 5.17 27.40
N THR A 373 -23.53 4.49 28.02
CA THR A 373 -23.81 3.46 29.02
C THR A 373 -24.30 4.11 30.32
N LYS A 374 -25.45 3.65 30.85
CA LYS A 374 -26.02 4.16 32.11
C LYS A 374 -25.44 3.51 33.38
N GLY A 375 -24.73 2.41 33.21
CA GLY A 375 -24.02 1.72 34.28
C GLY A 375 -22.59 2.21 34.47
N VAL A 376 -21.96 1.72 35.55
CA VAL A 376 -20.52 1.90 35.78
C VAL A 376 -19.90 0.50 35.84
N TYR A 377 -18.94 0.24 34.96
CA TYR A 377 -18.30 -1.08 34.87
C TYR A 377 -17.71 -1.52 36.21
N GLY A 378 -18.08 -2.71 36.64
CA GLY A 378 -17.62 -3.29 37.89
C GLY A 378 -18.31 -2.74 39.18
N GLU A 379 -19.15 -1.70 39.08
CA GLU A 379 -19.76 -1.04 40.23
C GLU A 379 -21.30 -1.08 40.20
N LYS A 380 -21.90 -0.60 39.09
CA LYS A 380 -23.35 -0.43 39.00
C LYS A 380 -23.90 -0.88 37.65
N ALA A 381 -24.84 -1.82 37.68
CA ALA A 381 -25.64 -2.17 36.52
C ALA A 381 -26.54 -0.98 36.12
N GLY A 382 -26.58 -0.69 34.80
CA GLY A 382 -27.36 0.44 34.28
C GLY A 382 -28.79 0.07 33.86
N GLU A 383 -28.94 -0.85 32.92
CA GLU A 383 -30.20 -1.16 32.25
C GLU A 383 -30.71 -2.59 32.52
N TRP A 384 -30.02 -3.32 33.38
CA TRP A 384 -30.44 -4.68 33.78
C TRP A 384 -30.32 -4.88 35.32
N THR A 385 -31.06 -5.83 35.85
CA THR A 385 -31.03 -6.23 37.24
C THR A 385 -30.05 -7.40 37.47
N PRO A 386 -29.64 -7.67 38.71
CA PRO A 386 -28.87 -8.88 39.06
C PRO A 386 -29.58 -10.19 38.62
N ALA A 387 -30.90 -10.22 38.66
CA ALA A 387 -31.69 -11.38 38.24
C ALA A 387 -31.60 -11.59 36.70
N ASP A 388 -31.62 -10.51 35.92
CA ASP A 388 -31.43 -10.57 34.49
C ASP A 388 -30.05 -11.10 34.10
N ALA A 389 -29.01 -10.61 34.78
CA ALA A 389 -27.64 -11.07 34.61
C ALA A 389 -27.47 -12.57 34.94
N LEU A 390 -28.07 -13.03 36.03
CA LEU A 390 -28.05 -14.44 36.41
C LEU A 390 -28.82 -15.30 35.36
N GLY A 391 -30.00 -14.84 34.93
CA GLY A 391 -30.82 -15.52 33.94
C GLY A 391 -30.05 -15.65 32.59
N TYR A 392 -29.45 -14.57 32.12
CA TYR A 392 -28.64 -14.57 30.93
C TYR A 392 -27.44 -15.53 31.02
N SER A 393 -26.72 -15.52 32.13
CA SER A 393 -25.57 -16.41 32.36
C SER A 393 -25.98 -17.89 32.31
N ARG A 394 -27.14 -18.25 32.88
CA ARG A 394 -27.69 -19.60 32.80
C ARG A 394 -28.00 -20.03 31.36
N ILE A 395 -28.65 -19.18 30.60
CA ILE A 395 -28.96 -19.45 29.19
C ILE A 395 -27.68 -19.55 28.34
N LEU A 396 -26.76 -18.63 28.54
CA LEU A 396 -25.50 -18.59 27.80
C LEU A 396 -24.63 -19.83 28.06
N SER A 397 -24.73 -20.45 29.23
CA SER A 397 -24.00 -21.66 29.59
C SER A 397 -24.59 -22.97 29.02
N LEU A 398 -25.84 -22.94 28.52
CA LEU A 398 -26.53 -24.16 28.06
C LEU A 398 -25.78 -24.96 26.99
N PRO A 399 -25.18 -24.34 25.95
CA PRO A 399 -24.43 -25.12 24.94
C PRO A 399 -23.30 -25.95 25.55
N GLY A 400 -22.53 -25.36 26.46
CA GLY A 400 -21.44 -26.05 27.15
C GLY A 400 -21.96 -27.16 28.09
N ILE A 401 -23.05 -26.90 28.81
CA ILE A 401 -23.71 -27.89 29.68
C ILE A 401 -24.23 -29.08 28.88
N LEU A 402 -24.86 -28.81 27.73
CA LEU A 402 -25.37 -29.87 26.82
C LEU A 402 -24.24 -30.73 26.27
N GLN A 403 -23.15 -30.09 25.86
CA GLN A 403 -21.97 -30.80 25.36
C GLN A 403 -21.36 -31.70 26.44
N THR A 404 -21.20 -31.19 27.66
CA THR A 404 -20.69 -31.97 28.80
C THR A 404 -21.60 -33.17 29.12
N ARG A 405 -22.92 -32.98 29.07
CA ARG A 405 -23.89 -34.07 29.33
C ARG A 405 -23.90 -35.12 28.22
N ALA A 406 -23.77 -34.69 26.96
CA ALA A 406 -23.78 -35.59 25.80
C ALA A 406 -22.47 -36.37 25.65
N GLY A 407 -21.34 -35.79 26.08
CA GLY A 407 -20.00 -36.39 25.86
C GLY A 407 -19.63 -37.47 26.90
N GLY A 408 -20.41 -37.69 27.92
CA GLY A 408 -19.95 -38.55 29.04
C GLY A 408 -18.74 -37.92 29.75
N LYS A 409 -18.27 -38.53 30.81
CA LYS A 409 -17.10 -38.08 31.58
C LYS A 409 -15.89 -37.92 30.64
N THR A 410 -15.41 -36.69 30.46
CA THR A 410 -14.05 -36.43 29.94
C THR A 410 -13.03 -36.93 30.94
#